data_1d0c012a30c8c9570705aa9d152a28b4
#
_entry.id   1d0c012a30c8c9570705aa9d152a28b4
#
_cell.length_a   1.000
_cell.length_b   1.000
_cell.length_c   1.000
_cell.angle_alpha   90.00
_cell.angle_beta   90.00
_cell.angle_gamma   90.00
#
_symmetry.space_group_name_H-M   'P 1'
#
loop_
_entity.id
_entity.type
_entity.pdbx_description
1 polymer ?
#
loop_
_entity_poly.entity_id
_entity_poly.type
_entity_poly.pdbx_seq_one_letter_code
_entity_poly.pdbx_strand_id
1 'polypeptide(L)'
;NAFTSYDMTVYTEEIPSNQIDNWAKIQSDRFANAVIRGFHTELETVYEEYNMSLTSDSRKMLDSLMVALYPHHPYGMHTVLGTQEDLKNPSITNIKNYYKTYYVPNNMAICLSGDFDPDRMIATIDKYFGGLKPNPELPEAGGVKLAENEKEVLLLELFPMVAKTYLTGVKVKGY
;
A
#
# COMPACT_ATOMS: atom_id res chain seq x y z
N ASN A 1 -2.98 6.37 -12.74
CA ASN A 1 -3.50 6.49 -11.39
C ASN A 1 -2.73 5.56 -10.45
N ALA A 2 -2.77 5.80 -9.13
CA ALA A 2 -2.14 4.93 -8.16
C ALA A 2 -2.90 4.97 -6.83
N PHE A 3 -2.81 3.89 -6.07
CA PHE A 3 -3.30 3.84 -4.70
C PHE A 3 -2.42 2.94 -3.83
N THR A 4 -2.44 3.18 -2.53
CA THR A 4 -1.72 2.38 -1.53
C THR A 4 -2.71 1.80 -0.54
N SER A 5 -2.53 0.53 -0.20
CA SER A 5 -3.21 -0.15 0.89
C SER A 5 -2.19 -0.66 1.92
N TYR A 6 -2.63 -1.42 2.92
CA TYR A 6 -1.71 -1.96 3.93
C TYR A 6 -0.63 -2.86 3.36
N ASP A 7 -0.95 -3.66 2.33
CA ASP A 7 -0.06 -4.70 1.82
C ASP A 7 0.51 -4.42 0.43
N MET A 8 0.00 -3.40 -0.27
CA MET A 8 0.40 -3.15 -1.64
C MET A 8 0.28 -1.68 -2.04
N THR A 9 1.12 -1.29 -2.99
CA THR A 9 0.95 -0.09 -3.81
C THR A 9 0.67 -0.52 -5.25
N VAL A 10 -0.40 -0.01 -5.82
CA VAL A 10 -0.85 -0.38 -7.17
C VAL A 10 -0.81 0.84 -8.07
N TYR A 11 -0.21 0.68 -9.24
CA TYR A 11 -0.21 1.66 -10.33
C TYR A 11 -1.15 1.14 -11.43
N THR A 12 -2.18 1.90 -11.74
CA THR A 12 -3.19 1.52 -12.75
C THR A 12 -3.17 2.47 -13.92
N GLU A 13 -3.15 1.93 -15.11
CA GLU A 13 -3.11 2.70 -16.35
C GLU A 13 -4.02 2.06 -17.40
N GLU A 14 -4.75 2.89 -18.12
CA GLU A 14 -5.51 2.51 -19.31
C GLU A 14 -4.79 3.10 -20.51
N ILE A 15 -4.41 2.23 -21.43
CA ILE A 15 -3.65 2.62 -22.61
C ILE A 15 -4.26 2.01 -23.88
N PRO A 16 -4.17 2.69 -25.02
CA PRO A 16 -4.53 2.07 -26.30
C PRO A 16 -3.65 0.84 -26.60
N SER A 17 -4.24 -0.21 -27.17
CA SER A 17 -3.56 -1.48 -27.45
C SER A 17 -2.32 -1.32 -28.36
N ASN A 18 -2.28 -0.30 -29.20
CA ASN A 18 -1.14 0.02 -30.06
C ASN A 18 0.00 0.79 -29.36
N GLN A 19 -0.13 1.12 -28.07
CA GLN A 19 0.86 1.87 -27.29
C GLN A 19 1.56 1.04 -26.20
N ILE A 20 1.38 -0.26 -26.20
CA ILE A 20 1.94 -1.17 -25.19
C ILE A 20 3.47 -1.11 -25.13
N ASP A 21 4.17 -1.05 -26.28
CA ASP A 21 5.63 -0.90 -26.30
C ASP A 21 6.08 0.42 -25.65
N ASN A 22 5.39 1.53 -25.93
CA ASN A 22 5.70 2.82 -25.33
C ASN A 22 5.41 2.83 -23.83
N TRP A 23 4.30 2.22 -23.41
CA TRP A 23 3.98 2.05 -22.01
C TRP A 23 5.06 1.23 -21.28
N ALA A 24 5.42 0.07 -21.82
CA ALA A 24 6.42 -0.81 -21.22
C ALA A 24 7.79 -0.10 -21.08
N LYS A 25 8.20 0.65 -22.12
CA LYS A 25 9.42 1.46 -22.08
C LYS A 25 9.39 2.53 -20.99
N ILE A 26 8.29 3.28 -20.87
CA ILE A 26 8.15 4.35 -19.89
C ILE A 26 8.12 3.77 -18.48
N GLN A 27 7.34 2.70 -18.25
CA GLN A 27 7.19 2.11 -16.94
C GLN A 27 8.47 1.42 -16.46
N SER A 28 9.15 0.70 -17.34
CA SER A 28 10.42 0.07 -16.99
C SER A 28 11.49 1.09 -16.63
N ASP A 29 11.58 2.21 -17.35
CA ASP A 29 12.48 3.31 -17.03
C ASP A 29 12.10 3.97 -15.69
N ARG A 30 10.82 4.19 -15.46
CA ARG A 30 10.33 4.76 -14.18
C ARG A 30 10.75 3.91 -12.99
N PHE A 31 10.64 2.59 -13.07
CA PHE A 31 11.05 1.71 -11.97
C PHE A 31 12.56 1.50 -11.89
N ALA A 32 13.27 1.52 -13.00
CA ALA A 32 14.73 1.42 -13.02
C ALA A 32 15.43 2.70 -12.51
N ASN A 33 14.90 3.87 -12.87
CA ASN A 33 15.54 5.16 -12.72
C ASN A 33 14.64 6.18 -11.97
N ALA A 34 13.98 5.73 -10.90
CA ALA A 34 13.05 6.57 -10.17
C ALA A 34 13.71 7.87 -9.69
N VAL A 35 13.09 9.00 -10.03
CA VAL A 35 13.50 10.33 -9.62
C VAL A 35 12.42 10.94 -8.74
N ILE A 36 12.74 11.15 -7.47
CA ILE A 36 11.85 11.81 -6.51
C ILE A 36 11.94 13.31 -6.73
N ARG A 37 10.95 13.86 -7.44
CA ARG A 37 10.80 15.31 -7.69
C ARG A 37 9.51 15.81 -7.06
N GLY A 38 9.44 17.11 -6.76
CA GLY A 38 8.23 17.72 -6.20
C GLY A 38 7.85 17.18 -4.83
N PHE A 39 8.79 16.58 -4.10
CA PHE A 39 8.54 15.87 -2.85
C PHE A 39 7.82 16.75 -1.81
N HIS A 40 8.21 18.01 -1.65
CA HIS A 40 7.59 18.91 -0.67
C HIS A 40 6.13 19.25 -1.03
N THR A 41 5.87 19.49 -2.32
CA THR A 41 4.51 19.78 -2.79
C THR A 41 3.60 18.57 -2.61
N GLU A 42 4.10 17.38 -2.92
CA GLU A 42 3.36 16.13 -2.71
C GLU A 42 3.12 15.87 -1.22
N LEU A 43 4.11 16.14 -0.39
CA LEU A 43 3.98 16.01 1.06
C LEU A 43 2.88 16.93 1.63
N GLU A 44 2.79 18.18 1.14
CA GLU A 44 1.70 19.09 1.50
C GLU A 44 0.34 18.52 1.11
N THR A 45 0.23 17.93 -0.09
CA THR A 45 -1.00 17.26 -0.54
C THR A 45 -1.37 16.10 0.38
N VAL A 46 -0.43 15.22 0.70
CA VAL A 46 -0.66 14.08 1.61
C VAL A 46 -1.02 14.56 3.03
N TYR A 47 -0.43 15.66 3.48
CA TYR A 47 -0.77 16.26 4.77
C TYR A 47 -2.21 16.78 4.80
N GLU A 48 -2.69 17.39 3.71
CA GLU A 48 -4.08 17.80 3.58
C GLU A 48 -5.03 16.59 3.50
N GLU A 49 -4.65 15.52 2.81
CA GLU A 49 -5.41 14.27 2.82
C GLU A 49 -5.52 13.69 4.24
N TYR A 50 -4.45 13.73 5.00
CA TYR A 50 -4.46 13.33 6.40
C TYR A 50 -5.44 14.19 7.21
N ASN A 51 -5.38 15.53 7.10
CA ASN A 51 -6.30 16.43 7.78
C ASN A 51 -7.76 16.13 7.41
N MET A 52 -8.04 15.91 6.13
CA MET A 52 -9.37 15.52 5.66
C MET A 52 -9.82 14.18 6.29
N SER A 53 -8.92 13.21 6.43
CA SER A 53 -9.25 11.91 7.03
C SER A 53 -9.68 12.04 8.49
N LEU A 54 -9.14 13.01 9.22
CA LEU A 54 -9.51 13.30 10.61
C LEU A 54 -10.94 13.83 10.78
N THR A 55 -11.58 14.31 9.71
CA THR A 55 -12.98 14.76 9.75
C THR A 55 -13.98 13.62 9.52
N SER A 56 -13.52 12.45 9.08
CA SER A 56 -14.37 11.30 8.77
C SER A 56 -14.56 10.41 10.01
N ASP A 57 -15.77 10.35 10.53
CA ASP A 57 -16.09 9.49 11.67
C ASP A 57 -15.97 8.00 11.33
N SER A 58 -16.32 7.61 10.09
CA SER A 58 -16.15 6.24 9.61
C SER A 58 -14.66 5.83 9.59
N ARG A 59 -13.78 6.74 9.22
CA ARG A 59 -12.34 6.50 9.24
C ARG A 59 -11.82 6.34 10.66
N LYS A 60 -12.17 7.25 11.56
CA LYS A 60 -11.80 7.17 12.98
C LYS A 60 -12.25 5.86 13.62
N MET A 61 -13.48 5.44 13.29
CA MET A 61 -14.02 4.16 13.76
C MET A 61 -13.20 2.98 13.25
N LEU A 62 -12.87 2.96 11.95
CA LEU A 62 -12.08 1.90 11.35
C LEU A 62 -10.67 1.85 11.96
N ASP A 63 -9.99 2.99 12.08
CA ASP A 63 -8.65 3.06 12.65
C ASP A 63 -8.64 2.57 14.12
N SER A 64 -9.65 2.96 14.91
CA SER A 64 -9.80 2.48 16.28
C SER A 64 -10.10 0.97 16.36
N LEU A 65 -10.88 0.46 15.41
CA LEU A 65 -11.14 -0.97 15.28
C LEU A 65 -9.87 -1.73 14.96
N MET A 66 -9.05 -1.24 14.03
CA MET A 66 -7.79 -1.88 13.65
C MET A 66 -6.80 -1.91 14.82
N VAL A 67 -6.70 -0.82 15.61
CA VAL A 67 -5.89 -0.79 16.85
C VAL A 67 -6.36 -1.83 17.85
N ALA A 68 -7.67 -1.99 18.02
CA ALA A 68 -8.23 -2.94 18.97
C ALA A 68 -8.04 -4.41 18.52
N LEU A 69 -8.20 -4.69 17.23
CA LEU A 69 -8.05 -6.03 16.69
C LEU A 69 -6.58 -6.46 16.55
N TYR A 70 -5.70 -5.53 16.24
CA TYR A 70 -4.31 -5.80 15.86
C TYR A 70 -3.30 -4.97 16.68
N PRO A 71 -3.34 -4.99 18.03
CA PRO A 71 -2.53 -4.10 18.87
C PRO A 71 -1.02 -4.28 18.71
N HIS A 72 -0.57 -5.42 18.21
CA HIS A 72 0.84 -5.78 18.01
C HIS A 72 1.19 -6.11 16.55
N HIS A 73 0.28 -5.85 15.63
CA HIS A 73 0.47 -6.06 14.20
C HIS A 73 0.54 -4.72 13.48
N PRO A 74 1.32 -4.58 12.41
CA PRO A 74 1.40 -3.33 11.62
C PRO A 74 0.04 -2.73 11.25
N TYR A 75 -0.99 -3.54 11.02
CA TYR A 75 -2.34 -3.06 10.69
C TYR A 75 -2.99 -2.20 11.78
N GLY A 76 -2.67 -2.44 13.04
CA GLY A 76 -3.18 -1.63 14.16
C GLY A 76 -2.17 -0.61 14.67
N MET A 77 -0.87 -0.82 14.40
CA MET A 77 0.18 0.09 14.86
C MET A 77 0.35 1.30 13.95
N HIS A 78 0.01 1.16 12.67
CA HIS A 78 0.21 2.20 11.66
C HIS A 78 -1.02 2.31 10.74
N THR A 79 -1.34 3.52 10.33
CA THR A 79 -2.27 3.77 9.22
C THR A 79 -1.49 3.92 7.91
N VAL A 80 -2.17 3.79 6.77
CA VAL A 80 -1.52 3.96 5.45
C VAL A 80 -0.91 5.35 5.28
N LEU A 81 -1.56 6.39 5.83
CA LEU A 81 -1.05 7.76 5.80
C LEU A 81 0.02 8.06 6.85
N GLY A 82 0.19 7.17 7.85
CA GLY A 82 1.04 7.45 9.00
C GLY A 82 0.39 8.41 10.00
N THR A 83 1.22 9.04 10.80
CA THR A 83 0.81 10.05 11.79
C THR A 83 1.14 11.46 11.30
N GLN A 84 0.57 12.47 11.97
CA GLN A 84 0.92 13.87 11.71
C GLN A 84 2.43 14.13 11.88
N GLU A 85 3.07 13.48 12.82
CA GLU A 85 4.50 13.66 13.09
C GLU A 85 5.35 13.06 11.98
N ASP A 86 4.97 11.88 11.44
CA ASP A 86 5.65 11.27 10.29
C ASP A 86 5.61 12.17 9.07
N LEU A 87 4.50 12.89 8.87
CA LEU A 87 4.32 13.78 7.73
C LEU A 87 5.03 15.13 7.89
N LYS A 88 5.30 15.58 9.11
CA LYS A 88 6.01 16.84 9.35
C LYS A 88 7.51 16.75 9.09
N ASN A 89 8.12 15.62 9.37
CA ASN A 89 9.56 15.44 9.31
C ASN A 89 9.99 14.20 8.50
N PRO A 90 9.55 14.03 7.25
CA PRO A 90 9.91 12.88 6.45
C PRO A 90 11.38 12.90 6.05
N SER A 91 12.02 11.76 6.11
CA SER A 91 13.39 11.59 5.62
C SER A 91 13.40 11.16 4.17
N ILE A 92 13.82 12.04 3.26
CA ILE A 92 14.04 11.68 1.84
C ILE A 92 15.00 10.50 1.69
N THR A 93 16.01 10.41 2.55
CA THR A 93 16.95 9.28 2.54
C THR A 93 16.25 7.97 2.84
N ASN A 94 15.37 7.95 3.85
CA ASN A 94 14.58 6.76 4.18
C ASN A 94 13.62 6.38 3.05
N ILE A 95 12.97 7.35 2.43
CA ILE A 95 12.09 7.12 1.28
C ILE A 95 12.86 6.50 0.10
N LYS A 96 14.04 7.03 -0.22
CA LYS A 96 14.89 6.47 -1.27
C LYS A 96 15.38 5.05 -0.94
N ASN A 97 15.73 4.80 0.31
CA ASN A 97 16.15 3.48 0.77
C ASN A 97 14.98 2.50 0.70
N TYR A 98 13.80 2.92 1.16
CA TYR A 98 12.57 2.12 1.06
C TYR A 98 12.27 1.74 -0.39
N TYR A 99 12.28 2.72 -1.29
CA TYR A 99 12.07 2.48 -2.71
C TYR A 99 13.09 1.47 -3.26
N LYS A 100 14.38 1.69 -3.02
CA LYS A 100 15.45 0.79 -3.47
C LYS A 100 15.32 -0.64 -2.92
N THR A 101 14.80 -0.79 -1.72
CA THR A 101 14.65 -2.09 -1.06
C THR A 101 13.46 -2.86 -1.61
N TYR A 102 12.31 -2.21 -1.77
CA TYR A 102 11.03 -2.87 -1.99
C TYR A 102 10.48 -2.77 -3.43
N TYR A 103 10.89 -1.76 -4.22
CA TYR A 103 10.46 -1.60 -5.61
C TYR A 103 11.41 -2.34 -6.57
N VAL A 104 11.43 -3.64 -6.44
CA VAL A 104 12.34 -4.56 -7.13
C VAL A 104 11.55 -5.70 -7.78
N PRO A 105 12.02 -6.29 -8.89
CA PRO A 105 11.23 -7.24 -9.66
C PRO A 105 10.79 -8.49 -8.88
N ASN A 106 11.55 -8.91 -7.89
CA ASN A 106 11.17 -10.03 -7.01
C ASN A 106 10.15 -9.65 -5.91
N ASN A 107 9.68 -8.41 -5.89
CA ASN A 107 8.60 -7.91 -5.03
C ASN A 107 7.50 -7.17 -5.81
N MET A 108 7.47 -7.33 -7.12
CA MET A 108 6.52 -6.64 -7.99
C MET A 108 5.82 -7.64 -8.92
N ALA A 109 4.61 -7.31 -9.32
CA ALA A 109 3.84 -8.05 -10.32
C ALA A 109 3.29 -7.10 -11.38
N ILE A 110 3.23 -7.56 -12.62
CA ILE A 110 2.56 -6.86 -13.71
C ILE A 110 1.32 -7.68 -14.07
N CYS A 111 0.16 -7.02 -14.00
CA CYS A 111 -1.12 -7.61 -14.41
C CYS A 111 -1.66 -6.82 -15.60
N LEU A 112 -1.87 -7.48 -16.71
CA LEU A 112 -2.39 -6.89 -17.94
C LEU A 112 -3.72 -7.54 -18.31
N SER A 113 -4.69 -6.73 -18.68
CA SER A 113 -6.00 -7.18 -19.16
C SER A 113 -6.38 -6.37 -20.40
N GLY A 114 -6.89 -7.02 -21.43
CA GLY A 114 -7.31 -6.37 -22.65
C GLY A 114 -7.19 -7.27 -23.89
N ASP A 115 -7.28 -6.63 -25.06
CA ASP A 115 -7.16 -7.31 -26.35
C ASP A 115 -5.68 -7.32 -26.80
N PHE A 116 -4.98 -8.41 -26.51
CA PHE A 116 -3.58 -8.63 -26.93
C PHE A 116 -3.25 -10.12 -27.02
N ASP A 117 -2.22 -10.44 -27.79
CA ASP A 117 -1.62 -11.77 -27.82
C ASP A 117 -0.72 -11.97 -26.60
N PRO A 118 -0.96 -13.01 -25.76
CA PRO A 118 -0.20 -13.22 -24.52
C PRO A 118 1.29 -13.47 -24.74
N ASP A 119 1.67 -14.25 -25.76
CA ASP A 119 3.08 -14.61 -26.01
C ASP A 119 3.89 -13.38 -26.46
N ARG A 120 3.30 -12.58 -27.35
CA ARG A 120 3.87 -11.31 -27.74
C ARG A 120 3.98 -10.34 -26.56
N MET A 121 2.99 -10.35 -25.66
CA MET A 121 3.00 -9.50 -24.48
C MET A 121 4.12 -9.89 -23.52
N ILE A 122 4.29 -11.18 -23.24
CA ILE A 122 5.38 -11.70 -22.40
C ILE A 122 6.74 -11.28 -22.98
N ALA A 123 6.92 -11.45 -24.30
CA ALA A 123 8.16 -11.03 -24.95
C ALA A 123 8.41 -9.51 -24.86
N THR A 124 7.36 -8.69 -24.92
CA THR A 124 7.46 -7.24 -24.76
C THR A 124 7.83 -6.88 -23.30
N ILE A 125 7.21 -7.52 -22.31
CA ILE A 125 7.54 -7.31 -20.91
C ILE A 125 8.98 -7.73 -20.62
N ASP A 126 9.40 -8.89 -21.07
CA ASP A 126 10.78 -9.38 -20.89
C ASP A 126 11.80 -8.42 -21.51
N LYS A 127 11.54 -7.93 -22.71
CA LYS A 127 12.40 -6.95 -23.41
C LYS A 127 12.66 -5.69 -22.58
N TYR A 128 11.65 -5.16 -21.90
CA TYR A 128 11.77 -3.86 -21.20
C TYR A 128 12.05 -4.02 -19.70
N PHE A 129 11.48 -5.01 -19.04
CA PHE A 129 11.60 -5.21 -17.60
C PHE A 129 12.63 -6.27 -17.20
N GLY A 130 12.99 -7.19 -18.11
CA GLY A 130 13.93 -8.27 -17.82
C GLY A 130 15.34 -7.83 -17.40
N GLY A 131 15.70 -6.56 -17.66
CA GLY A 131 16.96 -5.96 -17.20
C GLY A 131 16.96 -5.48 -15.75
N LEU A 132 15.79 -5.40 -15.10
CA LEU A 132 15.69 -4.98 -13.70
C LEU A 132 16.38 -5.97 -12.76
N LYS A 133 17.05 -5.47 -11.73
CA LYS A 133 17.80 -6.31 -10.80
C LYS A 133 16.98 -6.66 -9.58
N PRO A 134 16.86 -7.94 -9.23
CA PRO A 134 16.21 -8.35 -7.99
C PRO A 134 17.03 -7.91 -6.78
N ASN A 135 16.39 -7.75 -5.64
CA ASN A 135 17.04 -7.57 -4.36
C ASN A 135 17.17 -8.95 -3.68
N PRO A 136 18.38 -9.54 -3.59
CA PRO A 136 18.56 -10.83 -2.92
C PRO A 136 18.37 -10.75 -1.41
N GLU A 137 18.46 -9.54 -0.84
CA GLU A 137 18.27 -9.27 0.59
C GLU A 137 16.89 -8.67 0.87
N LEU A 138 15.91 -8.91 -0.02
CA LEU A 138 14.54 -8.46 0.21
C LEU A 138 14.06 -9.05 1.56
N PRO A 139 13.63 -8.19 2.50
CA PRO A 139 13.09 -8.69 3.75
C PRO A 139 11.90 -9.62 3.47
N GLU A 140 11.87 -10.77 4.11
CA GLU A 140 10.69 -11.63 4.04
C GLU A 140 9.48 -10.81 4.49
N ALA A 141 8.38 -10.95 3.77
CA ALA A 141 7.10 -10.42 4.20
C ALA A 141 6.84 -11.03 5.58
N GLY A 142 7.17 -10.26 6.60
CA GLY A 142 7.21 -10.76 7.96
C GLY A 142 5.85 -11.26 8.33
N GLY A 143 5.71 -12.57 8.41
CA GLY A 143 4.61 -13.14 9.14
C GLY A 143 4.70 -12.65 10.58
N VAL A 144 4.23 -11.42 10.83
CA VAL A 144 3.94 -11.03 12.19
C VAL A 144 2.87 -12.02 12.63
N LYS A 145 3.30 -13.03 13.40
CA LYS A 145 2.36 -13.94 14.04
C LYS A 145 1.42 -13.05 14.82
N LEU A 146 0.15 -13.04 14.44
CA LEU A 146 -0.89 -12.46 15.26
C LEU A 146 -0.67 -13.07 16.65
N ALA A 147 -0.39 -12.25 17.64
CA ALA A 147 -0.42 -12.73 19.02
C ALA A 147 -1.78 -13.38 19.18
N GLU A 148 -1.84 -14.58 19.78
CA GLU A 148 -3.08 -15.26 20.08
C GLU A 148 -3.90 -14.31 20.98
N ASN A 149 -4.62 -13.40 20.36
CA ASN A 149 -5.55 -12.53 21.04
C ASN A 149 -6.85 -13.28 21.19
N GLU A 150 -6.89 -14.18 22.14
CA GLU A 150 -8.12 -14.77 22.67
C GLU A 150 -9.03 -13.75 23.38
N LYS A 151 -8.68 -12.45 23.34
CA LYS A 151 -9.47 -11.43 23.99
C LYS A 151 -10.69 -11.10 23.15
N GLU A 152 -11.86 -11.33 23.72
CA GLU A 152 -13.10 -10.74 23.22
C GLU A 152 -12.91 -9.21 23.17
N VAL A 153 -12.84 -8.67 21.95
CA VAL A 153 -12.82 -7.21 21.78
C VAL A 153 -14.27 -6.74 21.97
N LEU A 154 -14.55 -6.14 23.08
CA LEU A 154 -15.84 -5.49 23.36
C LEU A 154 -15.92 -4.17 22.56
N LEU A 155 -16.08 -4.28 21.25
CA LEU A 155 -16.26 -3.14 20.35
C LEU A 155 -17.43 -2.24 20.76
N LEU A 156 -18.41 -2.79 21.50
CA LEU A 156 -19.55 -2.08 22.04
C LEU A 156 -19.16 -1.01 23.05
N GLU A 157 -18.05 -1.14 23.77
CA GLU A 157 -17.59 -0.13 24.74
C GLU A 157 -16.86 1.02 24.07
N LEU A 158 -16.19 0.74 22.92
CA LEU A 158 -15.47 1.78 22.18
C LEU A 158 -16.42 2.71 21.41
N PHE A 159 -17.53 2.18 20.90
CA PHE A 159 -18.47 2.91 20.05
C PHE A 159 -19.93 2.53 20.34
N PRO A 160 -20.51 2.96 21.47
CA PRO A 160 -21.83 2.48 21.90
C PRO A 160 -22.96 2.71 20.88
N MET A 161 -22.91 3.79 20.13
CA MET A 161 -23.97 4.11 19.15
C MET A 161 -23.81 3.39 17.83
N VAL A 162 -22.58 3.26 17.31
CA VAL A 162 -22.29 2.66 16.01
C VAL A 162 -22.18 1.14 16.11
N ALA A 163 -21.57 0.64 17.18
CA ALA A 163 -21.43 -0.79 17.42
C ALA A 163 -22.78 -1.49 17.58
N LYS A 164 -23.75 -0.84 18.16
CA LYS A 164 -25.12 -1.38 18.28
C LYS A 164 -25.79 -1.62 16.93
N THR A 165 -25.42 -0.84 15.91
CA THR A 165 -26.04 -0.91 14.57
C THR A 165 -25.34 -1.90 13.64
N TYR A 166 -24.01 -2.06 13.76
CA TYR A 166 -23.22 -2.80 12.78
C TYR A 166 -22.48 -4.03 13.30
N LEU A 167 -22.28 -4.17 14.61
CA LEU A 167 -21.36 -5.16 15.16
C LEU A 167 -21.99 -6.13 16.17
N THR A 168 -23.31 -6.10 16.36
CA THR A 168 -24.00 -7.05 17.24
C THR A 168 -23.87 -8.45 16.68
N GLY A 169 -23.06 -9.28 17.32
CA GLY A 169 -22.99 -10.71 17.05
C GLY A 169 -21.74 -11.20 16.30
N VAL A 170 -20.74 -10.37 16.03
CA VAL A 170 -19.50 -10.84 15.40
C VAL A 170 -18.53 -11.32 16.48
N LYS A 171 -18.46 -12.65 16.67
CA LYS A 171 -17.31 -13.28 17.33
C LYS A 171 -16.22 -13.48 16.27
N VAL A 172 -15.14 -12.72 16.35
CA VAL A 172 -13.95 -12.99 15.53
C VAL A 172 -13.16 -14.08 16.26
N LYS A 173 -13.26 -15.33 15.80
CA LYS A 173 -12.27 -16.35 16.14
C LYS A 173 -11.01 -16.02 15.37
N GLY A 174 -9.90 -15.81 16.08
CA GLY A 174 -8.60 -15.68 15.46
C GLY A 174 -8.27 -16.91 14.60
N TYR A 175 -7.74 -16.66 13.41
CA TYR A 175 -7.10 -17.67 12.57
C TYR A 175 -5.64 -17.83 12.99
#